data_4be557636618c64e10e7d9211b46a1eb
#
_entry.id   4be557636618c64e10e7d9211b46a1eb
#
_cell.length_a   1.000
_cell.length_b   1.000
_cell.length_c   1.000
_cell.angle_alpha   90.00
_cell.angle_beta   90.00
_cell.angle_gamma   90.00
#
_symmetry.space_group_name_H-M   'P 1'
#
loop_
_entity.id
_entity.type
_entity.pdbx_description
1 polymer ?
#
loop_
_entity_poly.entity_id
_entity_poly.type
_entity_poly.pdbx_seq_one_letter_code
_entity_poly.pdbx_strand_id
1 'polypeptide(L)'
;ALFPGLGEADRPVDEEVSTIQKSLEQLKQVELAPYLTVTGGTDASARVDGLMVSPIRYQGFQGNIRATTRPVSFDQAALNELLAVEPLASWRAAGGLTVSDSLGSRAVRQFFDPTEQTFDAVTIARTAFLAGNDMLYLNNMLAKGDVDAYATIARVLDHFTQKYIEDSLFSQRVDASVLRILQAKSKLYTEFQLETVIPDAHGLEALGTGTQASLAAAQAAVTLISPSQEYLKTLVTEPPAYYDYITIFTDSRLQRQCSSCPAVSSPGV
;
A
#
# COMPACT_ATOMS: atom_id res chain seq x y z
N ALA A 1 -0.18 -7.58 -1.75
CA ALA A 1 -1.63 -7.81 -1.73
C ALA A 1 -2.27 -6.95 -0.64
N LEU A 2 -3.42 -6.36 -0.91
CA LEU A 2 -4.12 -5.45 -0.01
C LEU A 2 -5.11 -6.22 0.88
N PHE A 3 -4.84 -6.25 2.19
CA PHE A 3 -5.69 -6.90 3.19
C PHE A 3 -6.98 -6.09 3.43
N PRO A 4 -8.15 -6.72 3.60
CA PRO A 4 -8.43 -8.15 3.69
C PRO A 4 -8.69 -8.85 2.34
N GLY A 5 -8.52 -8.16 1.23
CA GLY A 5 -8.70 -8.65 -0.12
C GLY A 5 -9.68 -7.81 -0.94
N LEU A 6 -9.42 -7.70 -2.23
CA LEU A 6 -10.13 -6.80 -3.15
C LEU A 6 -11.04 -7.53 -4.15
N GLY A 7 -11.18 -8.87 -4.04
CA GLY A 7 -11.67 -9.76 -5.08
C GLY A 7 -12.93 -9.33 -5.85
N GLU A 8 -13.86 -8.64 -5.20
CA GLU A 8 -15.10 -8.12 -5.82
C GLU A 8 -15.10 -6.58 -5.99
N ALA A 9 -13.96 -5.91 -5.76
CA ALA A 9 -13.89 -4.48 -6.02
C ALA A 9 -14.02 -4.24 -7.53
N ASP A 10 -15.03 -3.49 -7.92
CA ASP A 10 -15.32 -3.12 -9.30
C ASP A 10 -14.49 -1.92 -9.80
N ARG A 11 -13.72 -1.31 -8.90
CA ARG A 11 -12.93 -0.10 -9.15
C ARG A 11 -11.55 -0.19 -8.51
N PRO A 12 -10.55 0.51 -9.09
CA PRO A 12 -9.24 0.64 -8.46
C PRO A 12 -9.37 1.30 -7.09
N VAL A 13 -8.83 0.66 -6.06
CA VAL A 13 -8.92 1.13 -4.66
C VAL A 13 -8.21 2.46 -4.39
N ASP A 14 -7.28 2.84 -5.24
CA ASP A 14 -6.62 4.16 -5.19
C ASP A 14 -7.50 5.29 -5.71
N GLU A 15 -8.47 4.97 -6.56
CA GLU A 15 -9.35 5.96 -7.21
C GLU A 15 -10.64 6.19 -6.43
N GLU A 16 -11.25 5.13 -5.88
CA GLU A 16 -12.50 5.22 -5.16
C GLU A 16 -12.61 4.16 -4.05
N VAL A 17 -13.24 4.52 -2.93
CA VAL A 17 -13.55 3.59 -1.84
C VAL A 17 -14.67 2.64 -2.27
N SER A 18 -14.29 1.43 -2.63
CA SER A 18 -15.25 0.37 -3.01
C SER A 18 -15.99 -0.19 -1.79
N THR A 19 -17.18 -0.75 -2.03
CA THR A 19 -17.97 -1.47 -1.03
C THR A 19 -18.22 -2.88 -1.51
N ILE A 20 -17.77 -3.86 -0.73
CA ILE A 20 -17.97 -5.28 -0.98
C ILE A 20 -19.12 -5.80 -0.12
N GLN A 21 -20.03 -6.60 -0.70
CA GLN A 21 -21.24 -7.07 -0.02
C GLN A 21 -21.04 -8.40 0.73
N LYS A 22 -19.83 -8.95 0.77
CA LYS A 22 -19.54 -10.22 1.42
C LYS A 22 -19.60 -10.13 2.94
N SER A 23 -20.12 -11.20 3.56
CA SER A 23 -20.00 -11.43 5.00
C SER A 23 -18.57 -11.85 5.37
N LEU A 24 -18.23 -11.78 6.66
CA LEU A 24 -16.93 -12.24 7.14
C LEU A 24 -16.68 -13.72 6.82
N GLU A 25 -17.72 -14.57 6.90
CA GLU A 25 -17.62 -15.99 6.56
C GLU A 25 -17.34 -16.23 5.07
N GLN A 26 -17.94 -15.43 4.20
CA GLN A 26 -17.64 -15.49 2.76
C GLN A 26 -16.21 -15.01 2.45
N LEU A 27 -15.74 -13.95 3.13
CA LEU A 27 -14.36 -13.46 2.99
C LEU A 27 -13.33 -14.50 3.42
N LYS A 28 -13.60 -15.27 4.48
CA LYS A 28 -12.71 -16.36 4.94
C LYS A 28 -12.47 -17.42 3.89
N GLN A 29 -13.45 -17.66 3.04
CA GLN A 29 -13.35 -18.72 2.02
C GLN A 29 -12.47 -18.34 0.83
N VAL A 30 -12.42 -17.08 0.45
CA VAL A 30 -11.73 -16.62 -0.77
C VAL A 30 -10.72 -15.52 -0.46
N GLU A 31 -11.17 -14.34 -0.09
CA GLU A 31 -10.33 -13.15 0.01
C GLU A 31 -9.33 -13.22 1.17
N LEU A 32 -9.75 -13.71 2.33
CA LEU A 32 -8.89 -13.87 3.50
C LEU A 32 -8.01 -15.12 3.43
N ALA A 33 -8.37 -16.14 2.65
CA ALA A 33 -7.64 -17.42 2.60
C ALA A 33 -6.12 -17.26 2.37
N PRO A 34 -5.62 -16.44 1.44
CA PRO A 34 -4.18 -16.20 1.28
C PRO A 34 -3.53 -15.60 2.53
N TYR A 35 -4.22 -14.66 3.19
CA TYR A 35 -3.71 -14.00 4.40
C TYR A 35 -3.67 -14.95 5.59
N LEU A 36 -4.70 -15.78 5.74
CA LEU A 36 -4.73 -16.82 6.77
C LEU A 36 -3.58 -17.81 6.58
N THR A 37 -3.26 -18.15 5.32
CA THR A 37 -2.14 -19.04 5.00
C THR A 37 -0.79 -18.42 5.36
N VAL A 38 -0.51 -17.16 4.93
CA VAL A 38 0.79 -16.53 5.16
C VAL A 38 1.00 -16.03 6.58
N THR A 39 -0.05 -15.93 7.38
CA THR A 39 0.04 -15.57 8.81
C THR A 39 -0.02 -16.80 9.72
N GLY A 40 -0.64 -17.90 9.28
CA GLY A 40 -0.87 -19.12 10.06
C GLY A 40 0.15 -20.24 9.87
N GLY A 41 1.14 -20.06 9.01
CA GLY A 41 2.16 -21.08 8.75
C GLY A 41 2.85 -21.60 10.03
N THR A 42 3.15 -22.91 10.10
CA THR A 42 3.83 -23.51 11.24
C THR A 42 5.29 -23.04 11.38
N ASP A 43 5.92 -22.69 10.26
CA ASP A 43 7.25 -22.09 10.23
C ASP A 43 7.16 -20.58 10.47
N ALA A 44 7.64 -20.13 11.60
CA ALA A 44 7.65 -18.71 11.95
C ALA A 44 8.47 -17.85 10.97
N SER A 45 9.51 -18.42 10.35
CA SER A 45 10.36 -17.72 9.36
C SER A 45 9.66 -17.48 8.02
N ALA A 46 8.64 -18.29 7.70
CA ALA A 46 7.84 -18.17 6.49
C ALA A 46 6.60 -17.26 6.65
N ARG A 47 6.35 -16.79 7.88
CA ARG A 47 5.21 -15.86 8.11
C ARG A 47 5.58 -14.45 7.65
N VAL A 48 4.56 -13.74 7.11
CA VAL A 48 4.73 -12.32 6.79
C VAL A 48 4.80 -11.48 8.07
N ASP A 49 5.65 -10.45 8.08
CA ASP A 49 5.77 -9.54 9.20
C ASP A 49 4.68 -8.47 9.24
N GLY A 50 4.09 -8.11 8.10
CA GLY A 50 3.08 -7.07 8.04
C GLY A 50 2.02 -7.28 6.96
N LEU A 51 0.83 -6.71 7.22
CA LEU A 51 -0.28 -6.68 6.29
C LEU A 51 -0.65 -5.22 5.97
N MET A 52 -0.76 -4.90 4.68
CA MET A 52 -1.22 -3.58 4.22
C MET A 52 -2.76 -3.57 4.17
N VAL A 53 -3.36 -2.66 4.94
CA VAL A 53 -4.82 -2.56 5.10
C VAL A 53 -5.39 -1.59 4.08
N SER A 54 -6.26 -2.09 3.21
CA SER A 54 -6.86 -1.28 2.14
C SER A 54 -8.02 -0.41 2.62
N PRO A 55 -8.29 0.73 1.95
CA PRO A 55 -9.41 1.63 2.25
C PRO A 55 -10.72 1.13 1.63
N ILE A 56 -11.17 -0.06 2.02
CA ILE A 56 -12.37 -0.72 1.49
C ILE A 56 -13.45 -0.87 2.56
N ARG A 57 -14.70 -0.96 2.18
CA ARG A 57 -15.85 -1.20 3.06
C ARG A 57 -16.47 -2.56 2.78
N TYR A 58 -16.97 -3.22 3.84
CA TYR A 58 -17.62 -4.53 3.75
C TYR A 58 -19.00 -4.49 4.40
N GLN A 59 -20.05 -4.55 3.61
CA GLN A 59 -21.41 -4.50 4.12
C GLN A 59 -21.74 -5.66 5.06
N GLY A 60 -21.17 -6.83 4.80
CA GLY A 60 -21.50 -8.04 5.53
C GLY A 60 -21.11 -8.05 7.02
N PHE A 61 -20.19 -7.18 7.47
CA PHE A 61 -19.83 -7.06 8.88
C PHE A 61 -19.76 -5.62 9.39
N GLN A 62 -19.65 -4.61 8.53
CA GLN A 62 -19.80 -3.21 8.93
C GLN A 62 -21.28 -2.75 8.96
N GLY A 63 -22.20 -3.63 8.53
CA GLY A 63 -23.64 -3.36 8.52
C GLY A 63 -24.07 -2.44 7.38
N ASN A 64 -25.02 -1.55 7.68
CA ASN A 64 -25.58 -0.66 6.66
C ASN A 64 -24.56 0.42 6.23
N ILE A 65 -24.02 0.28 5.04
CA ILE A 65 -23.02 1.20 4.50
C ILE A 65 -23.67 2.51 4.08
N ARG A 66 -23.19 3.60 4.64
CA ARG A 66 -23.55 4.98 4.29
C ARG A 66 -22.33 5.68 3.69
N ALA A 67 -22.53 6.84 3.10
CA ALA A 67 -21.42 7.68 2.58
C ALA A 67 -20.36 7.97 3.67
N THR A 68 -20.79 8.10 4.93
CA THR A 68 -19.94 8.36 6.09
C THR A 68 -19.36 7.12 6.77
N THR A 69 -19.76 5.90 6.36
CA THR A 69 -19.17 4.66 6.88
C THR A 69 -17.69 4.61 6.52
N ARG A 70 -16.82 4.52 7.52
CA ARG A 70 -15.38 4.50 7.31
C ARG A 70 -14.94 3.19 6.67
N PRO A 71 -13.97 3.25 5.72
CA PRO A 71 -13.29 2.05 5.26
C PRO A 71 -12.58 1.33 6.41
N VAL A 72 -12.33 0.02 6.25
CA VAL A 72 -11.68 -0.82 7.27
C VAL A 72 -10.37 -0.23 7.79
N SER A 73 -9.54 0.36 6.92
CA SER A 73 -8.28 1.00 7.33
C SER A 73 -8.47 2.24 8.24
N PHE A 74 -9.70 2.74 8.38
CA PHE A 74 -10.06 3.89 9.22
C PHE A 74 -11.13 3.56 10.27
N ASP A 75 -11.55 2.29 10.37
CA ASP A 75 -12.59 1.81 11.27
C ASP A 75 -12.00 0.79 12.26
N GLN A 76 -11.83 1.23 13.51
CA GLN A 76 -11.23 0.41 14.57
C GLN A 76 -12.05 -0.87 14.84
N ALA A 77 -13.37 -0.78 14.85
CA ALA A 77 -14.22 -1.93 15.14
C ALA A 77 -14.10 -2.97 14.02
N ALA A 78 -14.19 -2.54 12.77
CA ALA A 78 -14.07 -3.41 11.61
C ALA A 78 -12.68 -4.05 11.49
N LEU A 79 -11.61 -3.29 11.70
CA LEU A 79 -10.26 -3.83 11.65
C LEU A 79 -10.00 -4.82 12.80
N ASN A 80 -10.47 -4.53 14.00
CA ASN A 80 -10.36 -5.45 15.13
C ASN A 80 -11.13 -6.74 14.90
N GLU A 81 -12.34 -6.70 14.31
CA GLU A 81 -13.11 -7.89 13.97
C GLU A 81 -12.36 -8.80 12.97
N LEU A 82 -11.75 -8.21 11.95
CA LEU A 82 -10.91 -8.96 11.00
C LEU A 82 -9.68 -9.56 11.67
N LEU A 83 -8.97 -8.81 12.49
CA LEU A 83 -7.76 -9.26 13.18
C LEU A 83 -8.05 -10.25 14.31
N ALA A 84 -9.31 -10.38 14.75
CA ALA A 84 -9.73 -11.40 15.73
C ALA A 84 -9.94 -12.80 15.10
N VAL A 85 -9.94 -12.92 13.77
CA VAL A 85 -10.04 -14.21 13.09
C VAL A 85 -8.72 -14.97 13.23
N GLU A 86 -8.79 -16.24 13.68
CA GLU A 86 -7.59 -17.09 13.67
C GLU A 86 -7.23 -17.52 12.22
N PRO A 87 -5.92 -17.57 11.88
CA PRO A 87 -4.72 -17.36 12.70
C PRO A 87 -4.23 -15.89 12.79
N LEU A 88 -4.96 -14.91 12.24
CA LEU A 88 -4.57 -13.49 12.32
C LEU A 88 -4.43 -12.99 13.76
N ALA A 89 -5.30 -13.44 14.66
CA ALA A 89 -5.24 -13.06 16.08
C ALA A 89 -3.93 -13.52 16.72
N SER A 90 -3.55 -14.77 16.53
CA SER A 90 -2.29 -15.34 17.01
C SER A 90 -1.07 -14.66 16.36
N TRP A 91 -1.13 -14.38 15.05
CA TRP A 91 -0.11 -13.62 14.33
C TRP A 91 0.05 -12.20 14.89
N ARG A 92 -1.06 -11.52 15.15
CA ARG A 92 -1.06 -10.17 15.72
C ARG A 92 -0.47 -10.13 17.12
N ALA A 93 -0.81 -11.12 17.97
CA ALA A 93 -0.25 -11.28 19.30
C ALA A 93 1.27 -11.57 19.28
N ALA A 94 1.75 -12.24 18.25
CA ALA A 94 3.17 -12.52 18.04
C ALA A 94 3.97 -11.35 17.44
N GLY A 95 3.38 -10.16 17.30
CA GLY A 95 4.06 -8.96 16.83
C GLY A 95 3.80 -8.63 15.36
N GLY A 96 2.83 -9.26 14.72
CA GLY A 96 2.42 -8.95 13.35
C GLY A 96 2.01 -7.48 13.19
N LEU A 97 2.49 -6.84 12.12
CA LEU A 97 2.29 -5.41 11.83
C LEU A 97 1.10 -5.17 10.91
N THR A 98 0.41 -4.07 11.12
CA THR A 98 -0.54 -3.52 10.17
C THR A 98 -0.03 -2.19 9.62
N VAL A 99 -0.10 -2.04 8.31
CA VAL A 99 0.36 -0.85 7.59
C VAL A 99 -0.83 -0.27 6.84
N SER A 100 -1.08 1.02 6.93
CA SER A 100 -2.11 1.64 6.11
C SER A 100 -1.73 1.58 4.63
N ASP A 101 -2.71 1.55 3.75
CA ASP A 101 -2.50 1.91 2.36
C ASP A 101 -2.22 3.41 2.23
N SER A 102 -1.97 3.91 1.01
CA SER A 102 -1.66 5.31 0.72
C SER A 102 -2.73 6.25 1.28
N LEU A 103 -2.37 7.03 2.31
CA LEU A 103 -3.29 7.96 2.96
C LEU A 103 -3.60 9.20 2.13
N GLY A 104 -2.85 9.46 1.08
CA GLY A 104 -3.11 10.54 0.13
C GLY A 104 -3.67 10.06 -1.21
N SER A 105 -4.08 8.80 -1.34
CA SER A 105 -4.74 8.30 -2.55
C SER A 105 -6.00 9.10 -2.88
N ARG A 106 -6.41 9.11 -4.13
CA ARG A 106 -7.63 9.81 -4.56
C ARG A 106 -8.86 9.29 -3.82
N ALA A 107 -8.95 7.98 -3.63
CA ALA A 107 -10.03 7.34 -2.88
C ALA A 107 -10.16 7.89 -1.46
N VAL A 108 -9.03 8.00 -0.72
CA VAL A 108 -8.99 8.55 0.64
C VAL A 108 -9.33 10.04 0.63
N ARG A 109 -8.77 10.81 -0.32
CA ARG A 109 -9.08 12.24 -0.46
C ARG A 109 -10.57 12.47 -0.65
N GLN A 110 -11.18 11.82 -1.61
CA GLN A 110 -12.61 11.97 -1.91
C GLN A 110 -13.50 11.50 -0.76
N PHE A 111 -13.08 10.47 -0.01
CA PHE A 111 -13.84 10.00 1.15
C PHE A 111 -13.87 11.02 2.29
N PHE A 112 -12.71 11.64 2.62
CA PHE A 112 -12.61 12.61 3.72
C PHE A 112 -12.98 14.04 3.30
N ASP A 113 -12.78 14.38 2.05
CA ASP A 113 -13.10 15.70 1.47
C ASP A 113 -13.69 15.55 0.06
N PRO A 114 -14.99 15.19 -0.06
CA PRO A 114 -15.65 15.04 -1.36
C PRO A 114 -15.65 16.33 -2.20
N THR A 115 -15.39 17.47 -1.58
CA THR A 115 -15.34 18.78 -2.26
C THR A 115 -13.92 19.14 -2.73
N GLU A 116 -12.92 18.37 -2.35
CA GLU A 116 -11.50 18.61 -2.63
C GLU A 116 -11.00 20.01 -2.19
N GLN A 117 -11.61 20.56 -1.11
CA GLN A 117 -11.31 21.92 -0.65
C GLN A 117 -10.28 21.97 0.49
N THR A 118 -10.19 20.96 1.35
CA THR A 118 -9.48 21.09 2.62
C THR A 118 -8.41 20.04 2.86
N PHE A 119 -8.54 18.83 2.44
CA PHE A 119 -7.67 17.67 2.74
C PHE A 119 -6.95 17.75 4.09
N ASP A 120 -7.65 17.40 5.17
CA ASP A 120 -7.09 17.41 6.54
C ASP A 120 -6.19 16.17 6.78
N ALA A 121 -4.92 16.30 6.40
CA ALA A 121 -3.91 15.26 6.51
C ALA A 121 -3.70 14.76 7.95
N VAL A 122 -3.79 15.67 8.94
CA VAL A 122 -3.64 15.33 10.37
C VAL A 122 -4.78 14.43 10.83
N THR A 123 -6.02 14.81 10.55
CA THR A 123 -7.20 14.00 10.90
C THR A 123 -7.19 12.65 10.20
N ILE A 124 -6.78 12.58 8.94
CA ILE A 124 -6.69 11.33 8.16
C ILE A 124 -5.65 10.40 8.80
N ALA A 125 -4.42 10.89 9.02
CA ALA A 125 -3.35 10.11 9.62
C ALA A 125 -3.72 9.61 11.03
N ARG A 126 -4.25 10.49 11.87
CA ARG A 126 -4.70 10.14 13.23
C ARG A 126 -5.82 9.08 13.19
N THR A 127 -6.79 9.22 12.30
CA THR A 127 -7.90 8.27 12.20
C THR A 127 -7.41 6.90 11.76
N ALA A 128 -6.52 6.82 10.76
CA ALA A 128 -5.89 5.57 10.34
C ALA A 128 -5.08 4.91 11.48
N PHE A 129 -4.30 5.70 12.22
CA PHE A 129 -3.53 5.22 13.36
C PHE A 129 -4.42 4.65 14.48
N LEU A 130 -5.45 5.38 14.86
CA LEU A 130 -6.38 4.95 15.91
C LEU A 130 -7.27 3.78 15.48
N ALA A 131 -7.48 3.59 14.17
CA ALA A 131 -8.17 2.40 13.65
C ALA A 131 -7.40 1.10 13.91
N GLY A 132 -6.08 1.17 14.08
CA GLY A 132 -5.29 -0.02 14.39
C GLY A 132 -4.04 -0.21 13.53
N ASN A 133 -3.76 0.69 12.57
CA ASN A 133 -2.53 0.62 11.79
C ASN A 133 -1.32 0.99 12.66
N ASP A 134 -0.26 0.18 12.61
CA ASP A 134 0.99 0.44 13.33
C ASP A 134 1.92 1.37 12.55
N MET A 135 1.88 1.27 11.23
CA MET A 135 2.63 2.12 10.30
C MET A 135 1.66 2.84 9.37
N LEU A 136 2.00 4.08 9.03
CA LEU A 136 1.21 4.91 8.13
C LEU A 136 1.97 5.18 6.85
N TYR A 137 1.38 4.84 5.70
CA TYR A 137 1.97 5.13 4.40
C TYR A 137 1.54 6.51 3.93
N LEU A 138 2.40 7.51 4.20
CA LEU A 138 2.16 8.92 3.95
C LEU A 138 2.48 9.32 2.50
N ASN A 139 2.06 8.52 1.53
CA ASN A 139 2.23 8.82 0.12
C ASN A 139 1.18 9.85 -0.35
N ASN A 140 1.56 10.74 -1.26
CA ASN A 140 0.72 11.79 -1.83
C ASN A 140 0.05 12.71 -0.80
N MET A 141 0.65 12.86 0.38
CA MET A 141 0.15 13.68 1.49
C MET A 141 0.45 15.16 1.28
N LEU A 142 -0.21 15.79 0.32
CA LEU A 142 -0.15 17.24 0.12
C LEU A 142 -1.48 17.87 0.50
N ALA A 143 -1.50 18.66 1.57
CA ALA A 143 -2.67 19.43 1.98
C ALA A 143 -2.75 20.75 1.22
N LYS A 144 -3.97 21.27 1.05
CA LYS A 144 -4.18 22.55 0.38
C LYS A 144 -3.53 23.69 1.16
N GLY A 145 -2.75 24.48 0.48
CA GLY A 145 -2.02 25.62 1.07
C GLY A 145 -0.62 25.29 1.56
N ASP A 146 -0.23 24.03 1.63
CA ASP A 146 1.15 23.67 1.91
C ASP A 146 2.01 23.78 0.65
N VAL A 147 3.27 24.15 0.86
CA VAL A 147 4.24 24.35 -0.24
C VAL A 147 4.63 23.01 -0.90
N ASP A 148 4.63 21.93 -0.12
CA ASP A 148 4.97 20.57 -0.57
C ASP A 148 4.47 19.51 0.41
N ALA A 149 4.63 18.24 0.04
CA ALA A 149 4.24 17.11 0.88
C ALA A 149 5.07 17.02 2.17
N TYR A 150 6.32 17.50 2.17
CA TYR A 150 7.16 17.51 3.36
C TYR A 150 6.56 18.40 4.45
N ALA A 151 6.11 19.61 4.09
CA ALA A 151 5.47 20.52 5.04
C ALA A 151 4.20 19.90 5.66
N THR A 152 3.40 19.21 4.84
CA THR A 152 2.22 18.49 5.33
C THR A 152 2.60 17.36 6.29
N ILE A 153 3.60 16.54 5.92
CA ILE A 153 4.06 15.41 6.75
C ILE A 153 4.67 15.89 8.06
N ALA A 154 5.48 16.96 8.02
CA ALA A 154 6.06 17.56 9.23
C ALA A 154 4.96 17.97 10.24
N ARG A 155 3.90 18.61 9.76
CA ARG A 155 2.75 18.98 10.60
C ARG A 155 2.01 17.76 11.18
N VAL A 156 1.90 16.67 10.43
CA VAL A 156 1.35 15.39 10.94
C VAL A 156 2.24 14.88 12.08
N LEU A 157 3.56 14.86 11.90
CA LEU A 157 4.52 14.40 12.91
C LEU A 157 4.49 15.29 14.16
N ASP A 158 4.43 16.61 14.01
CA ASP A 158 4.31 17.55 15.13
C ASP A 158 3.03 17.28 15.94
N HIS A 159 1.91 17.06 15.26
CA HIS A 159 0.66 16.71 15.95
C HIS A 159 0.76 15.38 16.71
N PHE A 160 1.37 14.35 16.11
CA PHE A 160 1.58 13.06 16.78
C PHE A 160 2.51 13.20 17.99
N THR A 161 3.57 13.99 17.87
CA THR A 161 4.51 14.30 18.96
C THR A 161 3.79 15.00 20.12
N GLN A 162 2.99 16.01 19.81
CA GLN A 162 2.20 16.71 20.81
C GLN A 162 1.20 15.76 21.51
N LYS A 163 0.48 14.95 20.74
CA LYS A 163 -0.47 13.98 21.27
C LYS A 163 0.21 12.89 22.11
N TYR A 164 1.39 12.46 21.74
CA TYR A 164 2.18 11.51 22.53
C TYR A 164 2.50 12.06 23.95
N ILE A 165 2.78 13.36 24.05
CA ILE A 165 3.09 14.02 25.32
C ILE A 165 1.84 14.27 26.15
N GLU A 166 0.72 14.66 25.51
CA GLU A 166 -0.48 15.14 26.21
C GLU A 166 -1.50 14.02 26.56
N ASP A 167 -1.49 12.91 25.80
CA ASP A 167 -2.54 11.88 25.88
C ASP A 167 -1.92 10.51 26.15
N SER A 168 -2.13 10.01 27.38
CA SER A 168 -1.56 8.74 27.84
C SER A 168 -2.07 7.51 27.08
N LEU A 169 -3.30 7.52 26.58
CA LEU A 169 -3.81 6.42 25.76
C LEU A 169 -3.19 6.45 24.37
N PHE A 170 -2.97 7.63 23.83
CA PHE A 170 -2.30 7.79 22.55
C PHE A 170 -0.82 7.36 22.66
N SER A 171 -0.10 7.74 23.72
CA SER A 171 1.29 7.32 23.92
C SER A 171 1.42 5.81 24.06
N GLN A 172 0.56 5.15 24.86
CA GLN A 172 0.53 3.68 24.96
C GLN A 172 0.29 3.01 23.59
N ARG A 173 -0.58 3.58 22.77
CA ARG A 173 -0.84 3.07 21.42
C ARG A 173 0.39 3.23 20.50
N VAL A 174 1.11 4.35 20.61
CA VAL A 174 2.37 4.58 19.88
C VAL A 174 3.43 3.57 20.34
N ASP A 175 3.63 3.43 21.64
CA ASP A 175 4.62 2.50 22.21
C ASP A 175 4.38 1.05 21.77
N ALA A 176 3.11 0.62 21.78
CA ALA A 176 2.73 -0.70 21.30
C ALA A 176 3.04 -0.91 19.81
N SER A 177 2.87 0.11 18.98
CA SER A 177 3.22 0.06 17.56
C SER A 177 4.73 0.05 17.35
N VAL A 178 5.44 0.93 18.04
CA VAL A 178 6.91 1.01 17.98
C VAL A 178 7.55 -0.30 18.41
N LEU A 179 7.05 -0.92 19.48
CA LEU A 179 7.52 -2.22 19.94
C LEU A 179 7.42 -3.29 18.82
N ARG A 180 6.27 -3.38 18.15
CA ARG A 180 6.10 -4.33 17.03
C ARG A 180 7.05 -4.02 15.87
N ILE A 181 7.24 -2.75 15.54
CA ILE A 181 8.17 -2.32 14.49
C ILE A 181 9.59 -2.70 14.84
N LEU A 182 10.02 -2.48 16.08
CA LEU A 182 11.36 -2.85 16.55
C LEU A 182 11.54 -4.37 16.58
N GLN A 183 10.53 -5.13 16.98
CA GLN A 183 10.54 -6.60 16.91
C GLN A 183 10.71 -7.11 15.47
N ALA A 184 9.99 -6.53 14.51
CA ALA A 184 10.16 -6.90 13.10
C ALA A 184 11.55 -6.52 12.58
N LYS A 185 12.05 -5.34 12.91
CA LYS A 185 13.39 -4.89 12.52
C LYS A 185 14.50 -5.75 13.13
N SER A 186 14.35 -6.18 14.39
CA SER A 186 15.36 -7.01 15.07
C SER A 186 15.58 -8.37 14.39
N LYS A 187 14.60 -8.88 13.65
CA LYS A 187 14.75 -10.12 12.86
C LYS A 187 15.68 -9.96 11.65
N LEU A 188 15.90 -8.73 11.18
CA LEU A 188 16.75 -8.44 10.03
C LEU A 188 18.24 -8.38 10.37
N TYR A 189 18.58 -8.25 11.66
CA TYR A 189 19.95 -8.03 12.11
C TYR A 189 20.30 -9.04 13.20
N THR A 190 21.45 -9.72 13.05
CA THR A 190 21.98 -10.62 14.09
C THR A 190 22.35 -9.85 15.35
N GLU A 191 22.90 -8.65 15.16
CA GLU A 191 23.24 -7.68 16.21
C GLU A 191 22.76 -6.29 15.74
N PHE A 192 22.08 -5.56 16.62
CA PHE A 192 21.60 -4.21 16.32
C PHE A 192 22.67 -3.18 16.65
N GLN A 193 23.70 -3.11 15.79
CA GLN A 193 24.79 -2.14 15.88
C GLN A 193 24.71 -1.18 14.69
N LEU A 194 25.23 0.04 14.88
CA LEU A 194 25.18 1.07 13.83
C LEU A 194 25.85 0.60 12.53
N GLU A 195 26.96 -0.11 12.65
CA GLU A 195 27.74 -0.65 11.54
C GLU A 195 26.97 -1.71 10.73
N THR A 196 26.07 -2.45 11.38
CA THR A 196 25.24 -3.47 10.71
C THR A 196 23.98 -2.89 10.09
N VAL A 197 23.52 -1.71 10.55
CA VAL A 197 22.29 -1.05 10.09
C VAL A 197 22.57 -0.08 8.96
N ILE A 198 23.76 0.53 8.92
CA ILE A 198 24.15 1.41 7.82
C ILE A 198 24.52 0.55 6.60
N PRO A 199 23.87 0.74 5.44
CA PRO A 199 24.22 0.03 4.23
C PRO A 199 25.69 0.28 3.86
N ASP A 200 26.41 -0.79 3.52
CA ASP A 200 27.74 -0.66 2.93
C ASP A 200 27.63 0.01 1.56
N ALA A 201 28.58 0.88 1.25
CA ALA A 201 28.66 1.55 -0.05
C ALA A 201 28.72 0.56 -1.23
N HIS A 202 29.30 -0.64 -1.02
CA HIS A 202 29.29 -1.71 -2.03
C HIS A 202 27.89 -2.23 -2.35
N GLY A 203 26.93 -2.13 -1.43
CA GLY A 203 25.54 -2.49 -1.70
C GLY A 203 24.89 -1.60 -2.79
N LEU A 204 25.38 -0.38 -2.95
CA LEU A 204 24.90 0.53 -4.00
C LEU A 204 25.34 0.09 -5.42
N GLU A 205 26.46 -0.62 -5.53
CA GLU A 205 26.96 -1.14 -6.82
C GLU A 205 26.03 -2.22 -7.41
N ALA A 206 25.24 -2.88 -6.56
CA ALA A 206 24.25 -3.86 -6.99
C ALA A 206 22.96 -3.22 -7.56
N LEU A 207 22.74 -1.91 -7.35
CA LEU A 207 21.60 -1.22 -7.90
C LEU A 207 21.68 -1.14 -9.42
N GLY A 208 20.61 -1.54 -10.10
CA GLY A 208 20.54 -1.54 -11.55
C GLY A 208 21.17 -2.76 -12.24
N THR A 209 21.78 -3.69 -11.52
CA THR A 209 22.38 -4.91 -12.11
C THR A 209 21.34 -5.90 -12.63
N GLY A 210 20.07 -5.78 -12.21
CA GLY A 210 18.95 -6.64 -12.63
C GLY A 210 18.41 -6.35 -14.03
N THR A 211 19.00 -5.43 -14.82
CA THR A 211 18.47 -5.00 -16.11
C THR A 211 18.28 -6.16 -17.10
N GLN A 212 19.19 -7.11 -17.13
CA GLN A 212 19.06 -8.28 -18.02
C GLN A 212 17.89 -9.18 -17.62
N ALA A 213 17.69 -9.42 -16.33
CA ALA A 213 16.56 -10.22 -15.84
C ALA A 213 15.23 -9.52 -16.12
N SER A 214 15.17 -8.21 -15.91
CA SER A 214 13.99 -7.40 -16.24
C SER A 214 13.70 -7.40 -17.72
N LEU A 215 14.72 -7.27 -18.58
CA LEU A 215 14.57 -7.33 -20.03
C LEU A 215 14.08 -8.71 -20.48
N ALA A 216 14.65 -9.78 -19.95
CA ALA A 216 14.24 -11.14 -20.27
C ALA A 216 12.77 -11.41 -19.86
N ALA A 217 12.38 -10.94 -18.67
CA ALA A 217 11.00 -11.02 -18.22
C ALA A 217 10.04 -10.21 -19.11
N ALA A 218 10.43 -8.99 -19.48
CA ALA A 218 9.63 -8.15 -20.37
C ALA A 218 9.49 -8.79 -21.76
N GLN A 219 10.54 -9.34 -22.32
CA GLN A 219 10.49 -10.06 -23.61
C GLN A 219 9.59 -11.29 -23.55
N ALA A 220 9.64 -12.05 -22.46
CA ALA A 220 8.77 -13.20 -22.25
C ALA A 220 7.30 -12.83 -22.03
N ALA A 221 7.04 -11.64 -21.53
CA ALA A 221 5.69 -11.12 -21.27
C ALA A 221 5.01 -10.51 -22.50
N VAL A 222 5.75 -10.28 -23.60
CA VAL A 222 5.17 -9.73 -24.84
C VAL A 222 4.08 -10.67 -25.34
N THR A 223 2.86 -10.17 -25.46
CA THR A 223 1.69 -10.93 -25.91
C THR A 223 1.13 -10.28 -27.16
N LEU A 224 1.05 -11.06 -28.25
CA LEU A 224 0.39 -10.61 -29.47
C LEU A 224 -1.13 -10.74 -29.29
N ILE A 225 -1.83 -9.59 -29.20
CA ILE A 225 -3.28 -9.53 -29.03
C ILE A 225 -3.97 -9.57 -30.39
N SER A 226 -3.42 -8.87 -31.39
CA SER A 226 -3.95 -8.77 -32.77
C SER A 226 -2.85 -8.25 -33.70
N PRO A 227 -2.81 -8.70 -34.94
CA PRO A 227 -3.54 -9.84 -35.53
C PRO A 227 -3.04 -11.20 -35.02
N SER A 228 -3.54 -12.32 -35.58
CA SER A 228 -2.91 -13.63 -35.28
C SER A 228 -1.45 -13.68 -35.72
N GLN A 229 -0.64 -14.53 -35.06
CA GLN A 229 0.78 -14.68 -35.40
C GLN A 229 1.00 -15.08 -36.86
N GLU A 230 0.11 -15.90 -37.42
CA GLU A 230 0.17 -16.34 -38.82
C GLU A 230 -0.08 -15.17 -39.76
N TYR A 231 -1.09 -14.36 -39.45
CA TYR A 231 -1.41 -13.19 -40.27
C TYR A 231 -0.34 -12.09 -40.14
N LEU A 232 0.26 -11.92 -38.97
CA LEU A 232 1.36 -10.98 -38.76
C LEU A 232 2.56 -11.30 -39.66
N LYS A 233 2.90 -12.59 -39.81
CA LYS A 233 3.99 -13.03 -40.71
C LYS A 233 3.74 -12.72 -42.19
N THR A 234 2.49 -12.57 -42.59
CA THR A 234 2.14 -12.17 -43.95
C THR A 234 2.15 -10.65 -44.14
N LEU A 235 1.92 -9.89 -43.09
CA LEU A 235 1.93 -8.42 -43.11
C LEU A 235 3.34 -7.84 -42.95
N VAL A 236 4.14 -8.46 -42.10
CA VAL A 236 5.50 -7.99 -41.79
C VAL A 236 6.48 -9.06 -42.30
N THR A 237 6.80 -9.00 -43.58
CA THR A 237 7.71 -9.95 -44.24
C THR A 237 9.17 -9.61 -44.02
N GLU A 238 9.48 -8.33 -43.75
CA GLU A 238 10.82 -7.81 -43.52
C GLU A 238 10.83 -6.92 -42.27
N PRO A 239 11.98 -6.77 -41.57
CA PRO A 239 12.12 -5.82 -40.48
C PRO A 239 11.80 -4.40 -40.94
N PRO A 240 11.25 -3.52 -40.07
CA PRO A 240 10.96 -2.14 -40.43
C PRO A 240 12.19 -1.44 -41.01
N ALA A 241 12.02 -0.79 -42.16
CA ALA A 241 13.05 -0.02 -42.80
C ALA A 241 13.14 1.39 -42.19
N TYR A 242 14.19 2.12 -42.51
CA TYR A 242 14.41 3.48 -42.01
C TYR A 242 13.26 4.47 -42.31
N TYR A 243 12.44 4.17 -43.29
CA TYR A 243 11.32 5.02 -43.74
C TYR A 243 9.98 4.60 -43.11
N ASP A 244 9.94 3.50 -42.35
CA ASP A 244 8.71 3.00 -41.74
C ASP A 244 8.41 3.75 -40.43
N TYR A 245 7.13 4.01 -40.20
CA TYR A 245 6.69 4.64 -38.98
C TYR A 245 6.21 3.56 -38.00
N ILE A 246 6.81 3.51 -36.82
CA ILE A 246 6.37 2.67 -35.72
C ILE A 246 5.72 3.58 -34.68
N THR A 247 4.43 3.37 -34.43
CA THR A 247 3.73 4.10 -33.38
C THR A 247 3.64 3.23 -32.12
N ILE A 248 4.19 3.73 -31.02
CA ILE A 248 4.17 3.04 -29.72
C ILE A 248 3.25 3.81 -28.79
N PHE A 249 2.19 3.13 -28.31
CA PHE A 249 1.32 3.66 -27.27
C PHE A 249 1.81 3.12 -25.93
N THR A 250 2.15 4.01 -25.02
CA THR A 250 2.54 3.65 -23.66
C THR A 250 1.65 4.36 -22.67
N ASP A 251 1.13 3.63 -21.69
CA ASP A 251 0.58 4.27 -20.49
C ASP A 251 1.76 4.78 -19.66
N SER A 252 1.75 6.06 -19.34
CA SER A 252 2.83 6.67 -18.57
C SER A 252 2.29 7.68 -17.58
N ARG A 253 2.86 7.68 -16.37
CA ARG A 253 2.54 8.66 -15.33
C ARG A 253 3.71 9.63 -15.16
N LEU A 254 3.40 10.91 -15.04
CA LEU A 254 4.38 11.92 -14.67
C LEU A 254 4.58 11.88 -13.16
N GLN A 255 5.78 11.55 -12.73
CA GLN A 255 6.16 11.51 -11.32
C GLN A 255 7.27 12.51 -11.03
N ARG A 256 7.25 13.10 -9.84
CA ARG A 256 8.34 13.91 -9.32
C ARG A 256 8.87 13.25 -8.06
N GLN A 257 10.16 13.03 -8.00
CA GLN A 257 10.82 12.48 -6.82
C GLN A 257 10.95 13.50 -5.68
N CYS A 258 10.95 14.78 -6.02
CA CYS A 258 10.96 15.89 -5.06
C CYS A 258 10.28 17.12 -5.67
N SER A 259 9.93 18.12 -4.85
CA SER A 259 9.25 19.34 -5.30
C SER A 259 10.04 20.14 -6.34
N SER A 260 11.36 20.09 -6.28
CA SER A 260 12.29 20.77 -7.20
C SER A 260 12.81 19.87 -8.33
N CYS A 261 12.50 18.57 -8.31
CA CYS A 261 12.93 17.65 -9.35
C CYS A 261 12.12 17.85 -10.64
N PRO A 262 12.73 17.68 -11.83
CA PRO A 262 11.97 17.60 -13.06
C PRO A 262 11.01 16.40 -13.01
N ALA A 263 9.84 16.57 -13.62
CA ALA A 263 8.91 15.47 -13.78
C ALA A 263 9.51 14.41 -14.69
N VAL A 264 9.44 13.16 -14.27
CA VAL A 264 9.90 12.01 -15.05
C VAL A 264 8.67 11.20 -15.47
N SER A 265 8.60 10.87 -16.77
CA SER A 265 7.60 9.93 -17.26
C SER A 265 8.02 8.52 -16.87
N SER A 266 7.19 7.82 -16.11
CA SER A 266 7.35 6.40 -15.83
C SER A 266 6.19 5.60 -16.43
N PRO A 267 6.42 4.34 -16.85
CA PRO A 267 5.31 3.47 -17.24
C PRO A 267 4.28 3.40 -16.13
N GLY A 268 3.00 3.50 -16.50
CA GLY A 268 1.90 3.21 -15.59
C GLY A 268 1.93 1.71 -15.24
N VAL A 269 1.76 1.38 -13.96
CA VAL A 269 1.65 0.01 -13.49
C VAL A 269 0.18 -0.35 -13.36
#